data_20874667691d0f5660f51dfc499a0259
#
_entry.id   20874667691d0f5660f51dfc499a0259
#
_cell.length_a   1.000
_cell.length_b   1.000
_cell.length_c   1.000
_cell.angle_alpha   90.00
_cell.angle_beta   90.00
_cell.angle_gamma   90.00
#
_symmetry.space_group_name_H-M   'P 1'
#
loop_
_entity.id
_entity.type
_entity.pdbx_description
1 polymer ?
#
loop_
_entity_poly.entity_id
_entity_poly.type
_entity_poly.pdbx_seq_one_letter_code
_entity_poly.pdbx_strand_id
1 'polypeptide(L)'
;MNAVFTHRLARRADIPALNVLMAASIRELLRDFLAPEAVEASFDVMGLDTQLIDDGTYFVVETGDVIAGCGGWSRRATLFGGDHTAKRDAALLDPRQDAARVRAMYTSPPFARRGLGRLVLGLCEQAAAAEGFARVELAATMAGEPLYRACGYAPIERFETDTRSGVRVPLIRMGKRIG
;
A
#
# COMPACT_ATOMS: atom_id res chain seq x y z
N MET A 1 -10.98 -6.87 25.78
CA MET A 1 -9.53 -7.13 25.69
C MET A 1 -8.98 -6.34 24.51
N ASN A 2 -7.95 -5.52 24.72
CA ASN A 2 -7.27 -4.85 23.62
C ASN A 2 -6.51 -5.90 22.81
N ALA A 3 -6.75 -5.95 21.49
CA ALA A 3 -6.00 -6.82 20.61
C ALA A 3 -4.51 -6.41 20.63
N VAL A 4 -3.64 -7.38 20.91
CA VAL A 4 -2.19 -7.18 20.79
C VAL A 4 -1.83 -7.43 19.32
N PHE A 5 -1.18 -6.44 18.70
CA PHE A 5 -0.70 -6.54 17.34
C PHE A 5 0.80 -6.81 17.31
N THR A 6 1.18 -7.80 16.54
CA THR A 6 2.58 -8.11 16.20
C THR A 6 2.80 -7.91 14.71
N HIS A 7 4.05 -7.80 14.29
CA HIS A 7 4.38 -7.65 12.87
C HIS A 7 5.57 -8.53 12.50
N ARG A 8 5.61 -8.92 11.24
CA ARG A 8 6.72 -9.66 10.60
C ARG A 8 6.76 -9.40 9.10
N LEU A 9 7.80 -9.83 8.45
CA LEU A 9 7.82 -9.90 6.99
C LEU A 9 6.84 -10.96 6.48
N ALA A 10 6.18 -10.66 5.38
CA ALA A 10 5.30 -11.58 4.68
C ALA A 10 6.10 -12.72 4.05
N ARG A 11 5.45 -13.85 3.91
CA ARG A 11 5.96 -15.05 3.24
C ARG A 11 5.04 -15.43 2.10
N ARG A 12 5.53 -16.18 1.13
CA ARG A 12 4.68 -16.67 0.02
C ARG A 12 3.47 -17.48 0.51
N ALA A 13 3.58 -18.17 1.64
CA ALA A 13 2.46 -18.87 2.27
C ALA A 13 1.32 -17.96 2.73
N ASP A 14 1.57 -16.66 2.91
CA ASP A 14 0.55 -15.68 3.31
C ASP A 14 -0.33 -15.22 2.14
N ILE A 15 0.07 -15.48 0.89
CA ILE A 15 -0.59 -14.98 -0.33
C ILE A 15 -2.11 -15.23 -0.34
N PRO A 16 -2.63 -16.43 -0.02
CA PRO A 16 -4.07 -16.64 -0.01
C PRO A 16 -4.80 -15.72 0.98
N ALA A 17 -4.29 -15.59 2.21
CA ALA A 17 -4.87 -14.71 3.24
C ALA A 17 -4.76 -13.23 2.86
N LEU A 18 -3.65 -12.81 2.26
CA LEU A 18 -3.45 -11.44 1.76
C LEU A 18 -4.45 -11.09 0.67
N ASN A 19 -4.70 -11.97 -0.29
CA ASN A 19 -5.67 -11.74 -1.35
C ASN A 19 -7.09 -11.56 -0.79
N VAL A 20 -7.49 -12.35 0.20
CA VAL A 20 -8.79 -12.21 0.88
C VAL A 20 -8.88 -10.87 1.61
N LEU A 21 -7.85 -10.51 2.37
CA LEU A 21 -7.79 -9.23 3.09
C LEU A 21 -7.88 -8.05 2.12
N MET A 22 -7.09 -8.07 1.05
CA MET A 22 -7.06 -6.99 0.06
C MET A 22 -8.42 -6.81 -0.63
N ALA A 23 -9.07 -7.90 -1.02
CA ALA A 23 -10.39 -7.84 -1.65
C ALA A 23 -11.43 -7.23 -0.71
N ALA A 24 -11.46 -7.64 0.56
CA ALA A 24 -12.34 -7.06 1.56
C ALA A 24 -12.03 -5.57 1.81
N SER A 25 -10.76 -5.22 1.94
CA SER A 25 -10.30 -3.84 2.13
C SER A 25 -10.76 -2.92 0.98
N ILE A 26 -10.55 -3.35 -0.26
CA ILE A 26 -10.95 -2.58 -1.46
C ILE A 26 -12.47 -2.37 -1.47
N ARG A 27 -13.26 -3.44 -1.33
CA ARG A 27 -14.71 -3.35 -1.41
C ARG A 27 -15.34 -2.55 -0.28
N GLU A 28 -14.88 -2.75 0.93
CA GLU A 28 -15.53 -2.14 2.09
C GLU A 28 -15.01 -0.74 2.41
N LEU A 29 -13.71 -0.47 2.25
CA LEU A 29 -13.14 0.81 2.65
C LEU A 29 -13.20 1.87 1.54
N LEU A 30 -13.37 1.49 0.27
CA LEU A 30 -13.54 2.46 -0.83
C LEU A 30 -14.97 2.87 -1.09
N ARG A 31 -15.96 2.09 -0.65
CA ARG A 31 -17.39 2.33 -0.96
C ARG A 31 -17.93 3.68 -0.51
N ASP A 32 -17.34 4.27 0.53
CA ASP A 32 -17.75 5.58 1.05
C ASP A 32 -17.13 6.75 0.26
N PHE A 33 -16.20 6.45 -0.66
CA PHE A 33 -15.43 7.43 -1.42
C PHE A 33 -15.63 7.32 -2.94
N LEU A 34 -16.03 6.15 -3.43
CA LEU A 34 -16.14 5.86 -4.86
C LEU A 34 -17.51 5.23 -5.17
N ALA A 35 -18.02 5.49 -6.38
CA ALA A 35 -19.17 4.77 -6.90
C ALA A 35 -18.88 3.27 -7.05
N PRO A 36 -19.90 2.38 -6.99
CA PRO A 36 -19.70 0.93 -7.03
C PRO A 36 -18.85 0.44 -8.23
N GLU A 37 -19.06 1.02 -9.42
CA GLU A 37 -18.31 0.70 -10.63
C GLU A 37 -16.81 1.04 -10.48
N ALA A 38 -16.49 2.15 -9.81
CA ALA A 38 -15.11 2.57 -9.56
C ALA A 38 -14.45 1.72 -8.45
N VAL A 39 -15.22 1.23 -7.46
CA VAL A 39 -14.73 0.25 -6.48
C VAL A 39 -14.32 -1.04 -7.19
N GLU A 40 -15.16 -1.61 -8.04
CA GLU A 40 -14.82 -2.82 -8.79
C GLU A 40 -13.67 -2.57 -9.80
N ALA A 41 -13.65 -1.43 -10.48
CA ALA A 41 -12.55 -1.05 -11.36
C ALA A 41 -11.21 -0.89 -10.62
N SER A 42 -11.23 -0.58 -9.31
CA SER A 42 -10.02 -0.45 -8.49
C SER A 42 -9.23 -1.76 -8.40
N PHE A 43 -9.86 -2.92 -8.61
CA PHE A 43 -9.14 -4.21 -8.69
C PHE A 43 -8.18 -4.30 -9.88
N ASP A 44 -8.34 -3.49 -10.91
CA ASP A 44 -7.40 -3.45 -12.04
C ASP A 44 -6.08 -2.74 -11.66
N VAL A 45 -6.12 -1.86 -10.67
CA VAL A 45 -4.99 -0.98 -10.30
C VAL A 45 -4.49 -1.21 -8.88
N MET A 46 -5.17 -2.05 -8.12
CA MET A 46 -4.83 -2.42 -6.75
C MET A 46 -4.68 -3.94 -6.63
N GLY A 47 -3.95 -4.41 -5.65
CA GLY A 47 -3.77 -5.81 -5.38
C GLY A 47 -2.38 -6.15 -4.86
N LEU A 48 -2.11 -7.45 -4.74
CA LEU A 48 -0.83 -7.95 -4.28
C LEU A 48 0.23 -7.80 -5.37
N ASP A 49 1.38 -7.31 -4.99
CA ASP A 49 2.62 -7.37 -5.76
C ASP A 49 3.58 -8.36 -5.07
N THR A 50 3.68 -9.57 -5.61
CA THR A 50 4.52 -10.63 -5.03
C THR A 50 6.00 -10.30 -5.07
N GLN A 51 6.43 -9.37 -5.93
CA GLN A 51 7.80 -8.86 -5.93
C GLN A 51 8.19 -8.24 -4.58
N LEU A 52 7.25 -7.61 -3.87
CA LEU A 52 7.51 -7.05 -2.54
C LEU A 52 7.81 -8.13 -1.50
N ILE A 53 7.18 -9.31 -1.63
CA ILE A 53 7.45 -10.47 -0.77
C ILE A 53 8.83 -11.04 -1.10
N ASP A 54 9.14 -11.19 -2.38
CA ASP A 54 10.43 -11.74 -2.84
C ASP A 54 11.59 -10.81 -2.51
N ASP A 55 11.37 -9.50 -2.58
CA ASP A 55 12.36 -8.49 -2.20
C ASP A 55 12.55 -8.37 -0.66
N GLY A 56 11.69 -9.06 0.15
CA GLY A 56 11.75 -9.00 1.61
C GLY A 56 11.33 -7.64 2.19
N THR A 57 10.40 -6.94 1.52
CA THR A 57 10.00 -5.56 1.85
C THR A 57 8.52 -5.42 2.17
N TYR A 58 7.79 -6.54 2.29
CA TYR A 58 6.37 -6.56 2.59
C TYR A 58 6.13 -7.02 4.02
N PHE A 59 5.38 -6.23 4.79
CA PHE A 59 5.04 -6.50 6.18
C PHE A 59 3.61 -6.98 6.32
N VAL A 60 3.37 -7.87 7.27
CA VAL A 60 2.05 -8.23 7.79
C VAL A 60 1.96 -7.85 9.26
N VAL A 61 0.79 -7.40 9.67
CA VAL A 61 0.44 -7.14 11.07
C VAL A 61 -0.62 -8.15 11.47
N GLU A 62 -0.39 -8.86 12.55
CA GLU A 62 -1.20 -9.99 13.01
C GLU A 62 -1.77 -9.73 14.40
N THR A 63 -2.92 -10.34 14.67
CA THR A 63 -3.45 -10.51 16.03
C THR A 63 -3.94 -11.94 16.15
N GLY A 64 -3.32 -12.71 17.07
CA GLY A 64 -3.46 -14.17 17.04
C GLY A 64 -3.01 -14.72 15.68
N ASP A 65 -3.82 -15.59 15.08
CA ASP A 65 -3.54 -16.22 13.78
C ASP A 65 -4.14 -15.45 12.59
N VAL A 66 -4.60 -14.21 12.80
CA VAL A 66 -5.28 -13.42 11.77
C VAL A 66 -4.40 -12.27 11.30
N ILE A 67 -4.21 -12.13 9.98
CA ILE A 67 -3.58 -10.95 9.38
C ILE A 67 -4.60 -9.81 9.41
N ALA A 68 -4.30 -8.77 10.20
CA ALA A 68 -5.15 -7.61 10.39
C ALA A 68 -4.82 -6.44 9.45
N GLY A 69 -3.60 -6.40 8.93
CA GLY A 69 -3.13 -5.39 7.99
C GLY A 69 -1.84 -5.80 7.32
N CYS A 70 -1.53 -5.15 6.22
CA CYS A 70 -0.33 -5.40 5.44
C CYS A 70 0.08 -4.17 4.64
N GLY A 71 1.31 -4.17 4.17
CA GLY A 71 1.86 -3.14 3.31
C GLY A 71 3.37 -3.26 3.21
N GLY A 72 3.95 -2.63 2.23
CA GLY A 72 5.37 -2.71 2.02
C GLY A 72 5.96 -1.46 1.38
N TRP A 73 7.23 -1.55 1.13
CA TRP A 73 7.96 -0.54 0.39
C TRP A 73 8.77 -1.19 -0.72
N SER A 74 9.27 -0.40 -1.65
CA SER A 74 10.06 -0.90 -2.76
C SER A 74 11.19 0.06 -3.10
N ARG A 75 12.34 -0.54 -3.39
CA ARG A 75 13.47 0.11 -4.03
C ARG A 75 13.35 0.16 -5.55
N ARG A 76 12.16 -0.18 -6.10
CA ARG A 76 11.88 -0.21 -7.55
C ARG A 76 10.96 0.93 -7.94
N ALA A 77 11.00 1.32 -9.21
CA ALA A 77 10.33 2.52 -9.72
C ALA A 77 8.81 2.43 -9.77
N THR A 78 8.22 1.22 -9.78
CA THR A 78 6.78 1.03 -9.81
C THR A 78 6.07 1.78 -8.68
N LEU A 79 5.18 2.72 -9.02
CA LEU A 79 4.48 3.56 -8.04
C LEU A 79 3.25 2.87 -7.45
N PHE A 80 2.47 2.14 -8.25
CA PHE A 80 1.25 1.44 -7.84
C PHE A 80 1.00 0.19 -8.71
N GLY A 81 -0.01 -0.58 -8.34
CA GLY A 81 -0.43 -1.78 -9.06
C GLY A 81 -0.01 -3.08 -8.37
N GLY A 82 -0.60 -4.18 -8.81
CA GLY A 82 -0.29 -5.54 -8.39
C GLY A 82 0.33 -6.35 -9.53
N ASP A 83 0.45 -7.67 -9.34
CA ASP A 83 1.07 -8.57 -10.33
C ASP A 83 0.36 -8.54 -11.69
N HIS A 84 -0.94 -8.28 -11.71
CA HIS A 84 -1.78 -8.20 -12.91
C HIS A 84 -1.77 -6.83 -13.61
N THR A 85 -1.16 -5.81 -13.00
CA THR A 85 -1.13 -4.45 -13.56
C THR A 85 -0.08 -4.35 -14.65
N ALA A 86 -0.49 -3.88 -15.85
CA ALA A 86 0.42 -3.66 -16.96
C ALA A 86 1.36 -2.45 -16.69
N LYS A 87 2.48 -2.42 -17.43
CA LYS A 87 3.44 -1.30 -17.45
C LYS A 87 4.09 -0.99 -16.09
N ARG A 88 4.31 -2.00 -15.26
CA ARG A 88 5.12 -1.85 -14.05
C ARG A 88 6.59 -1.66 -14.44
N ASP A 89 7.27 -0.76 -13.73
CA ASP A 89 8.70 -0.50 -13.91
C ASP A 89 9.49 -1.10 -12.72
N ALA A 90 10.16 -2.21 -12.97
CA ALA A 90 10.96 -2.90 -11.95
C ALA A 90 12.39 -2.36 -11.82
N ALA A 91 12.74 -1.28 -12.51
CA ALA A 91 14.07 -0.67 -12.41
C ALA A 91 14.38 -0.26 -10.97
N LEU A 92 15.63 -0.49 -10.55
CA LEU A 92 16.09 -0.09 -9.22
C LEU A 92 16.25 1.43 -9.15
N LEU A 93 15.84 1.99 -8.03
CA LEU A 93 15.99 3.40 -7.69
C LEU A 93 17.34 3.66 -7.03
N ASP A 94 17.92 4.85 -7.27
CA ASP A 94 19.11 5.32 -6.55
C ASP A 94 18.69 6.05 -5.27
N PRO A 95 19.01 5.54 -4.08
CA PRO A 95 18.64 6.18 -2.81
C PRO A 95 19.09 7.64 -2.67
N ARG A 96 20.15 8.03 -3.35
CA ARG A 96 20.69 9.41 -3.32
C ARG A 96 19.87 10.40 -4.13
N GLN A 97 19.10 9.93 -5.12
CA GLN A 97 18.37 10.79 -6.07
C GLN A 97 16.88 10.56 -6.04
N ASP A 98 16.46 9.31 -5.83
CA ASP A 98 15.08 8.90 -5.96
C ASP A 98 14.38 8.82 -4.60
N ALA A 99 13.06 8.71 -4.63
CA ALA A 99 12.23 8.38 -3.48
C ALA A 99 11.87 6.90 -3.52
N ALA A 100 12.01 6.18 -2.40
CA ALA A 100 11.47 4.82 -2.27
C ALA A 100 9.95 4.83 -2.44
N ARG A 101 9.35 3.70 -2.79
CA ARG A 101 7.90 3.57 -2.98
C ARG A 101 7.27 2.85 -1.80
N VAL A 102 6.26 3.44 -1.19
CA VAL A 102 5.36 2.71 -0.26
C VAL A 102 4.22 2.12 -1.08
N ARG A 103 3.96 0.83 -0.89
CA ARG A 103 3.14 0.03 -1.80
C ARG A 103 2.16 -0.88 -1.07
N ALA A 104 1.02 -1.17 -1.72
CA ALA A 104 0.11 -2.25 -1.37
C ALA A 104 -0.30 -2.24 0.12
N MET A 105 -0.70 -1.08 0.63
CA MET A 105 -1.16 -0.87 2.00
C MET A 105 -2.63 -1.23 2.13
N TYR A 106 -2.94 -2.24 2.95
CA TYR A 106 -4.32 -2.66 3.19
C TYR A 106 -4.56 -2.95 4.67
N THR A 107 -5.76 -2.65 5.12
CA THR A 107 -6.24 -2.99 6.46
C THR A 107 -7.50 -3.84 6.35
N SER A 108 -7.56 -4.93 7.08
CA SER A 108 -8.77 -5.74 7.19
C SER A 108 -9.88 -4.91 7.84
N PRO A 109 -11.09 -4.85 7.24
CA PRO A 109 -12.16 -3.96 7.70
C PRO A 109 -12.49 -4.06 9.20
N PRO A 110 -12.56 -5.25 9.83
CA PRO A 110 -12.81 -5.37 11.27
C PRO A 110 -11.74 -4.72 12.15
N PHE A 111 -10.57 -4.46 11.60
CA PHE A 111 -9.44 -3.85 12.31
C PHE A 111 -9.15 -2.41 11.85
N ALA A 112 -10.01 -1.84 11.00
CA ALA A 112 -9.87 -0.45 10.56
C ALA A 112 -9.88 0.53 11.75
N ARG A 113 -9.19 1.66 11.58
CA ARG A 113 -9.12 2.75 12.59
C ARG A 113 -8.43 2.37 13.91
N ARG A 114 -7.64 1.30 13.94
CA ARG A 114 -6.87 0.86 15.11
C ARG A 114 -5.37 1.19 15.02
N GLY A 115 -4.98 2.07 14.10
CA GLY A 115 -3.60 2.51 13.94
C GLY A 115 -2.70 1.60 13.09
N LEU A 116 -3.24 0.52 12.50
CA LEU A 116 -2.46 -0.44 11.72
C LEU A 116 -1.77 0.20 10.52
N GLY A 117 -2.48 1.07 9.79
CA GLY A 117 -1.90 1.78 8.66
C GLY A 117 -0.70 2.64 9.06
N ARG A 118 -0.77 3.33 10.20
CA ARG A 118 0.35 4.12 10.74
C ARG A 118 1.53 3.22 11.13
N LEU A 119 1.24 2.06 11.76
CA LEU A 119 2.28 1.10 12.15
C LEU A 119 3.04 0.59 10.92
N VAL A 120 2.31 0.08 9.91
CA VAL A 120 2.92 -0.44 8.68
C VAL A 120 3.70 0.65 7.94
N LEU A 121 3.15 1.86 7.85
CA LEU A 121 3.82 2.99 7.22
C LEU A 121 5.15 3.32 7.91
N GLY A 122 5.17 3.33 9.25
CA GLY A 122 6.40 3.53 10.03
C GLY A 122 7.45 2.46 9.78
N LEU A 123 7.04 1.18 9.67
CA LEU A 123 7.95 0.09 9.33
C LEU A 123 8.56 0.27 7.92
N CYS A 124 7.74 0.67 6.94
CA CYS A 124 8.20 0.95 5.59
C CYS A 124 9.20 2.12 5.55
N GLU A 125 8.89 3.21 6.24
CA GLU A 125 9.76 4.40 6.32
C GLU A 125 11.12 4.07 6.96
N GLN A 126 11.11 3.33 8.07
CA GLN A 126 12.33 2.91 8.75
C GLN A 126 13.19 1.99 7.87
N ALA A 127 12.57 1.02 7.20
CA ALA A 127 13.28 0.11 6.32
C ALA A 127 13.87 0.82 5.09
N ALA A 128 13.14 1.74 4.48
CA ALA A 128 13.62 2.54 3.36
C ALA A 128 14.79 3.47 3.78
N ALA A 129 14.67 4.12 4.94
CA ALA A 129 15.73 4.95 5.49
C ALA A 129 17.02 4.15 5.78
N ALA A 130 16.89 2.91 6.28
CA ALA A 130 18.01 2.00 6.52
C ALA A 130 18.77 1.63 5.23
N GLU A 131 18.10 1.67 4.07
CA GLU A 131 18.74 1.49 2.75
C GLU A 131 19.22 2.82 2.12
N GLY A 132 19.17 3.93 2.86
CA GLY A 132 19.74 5.21 2.44
C GLY A 132 18.77 6.13 1.70
N PHE A 133 17.48 5.78 1.60
CA PHE A 133 16.49 6.67 1.01
C PHE A 133 16.16 7.81 1.97
N ALA A 134 16.19 9.04 1.47
CA ALA A 134 15.81 10.26 2.22
C ALA A 134 14.35 10.68 1.98
N ARG A 135 13.66 10.03 1.07
CA ARG A 135 12.28 10.34 0.67
C ARG A 135 11.52 9.07 0.35
N VAL A 136 10.21 9.13 0.59
CA VAL A 136 9.26 8.09 0.15
C VAL A 136 8.10 8.73 -0.60
N GLU A 137 7.56 8.00 -1.56
CA GLU A 137 6.37 8.37 -2.33
C GLU A 137 5.41 7.18 -2.40
N LEU A 138 4.15 7.48 -2.61
CA LEU A 138 3.09 6.50 -2.77
C LEU A 138 1.98 7.03 -3.68
N ALA A 139 1.15 6.15 -4.20
CA ALA A 139 -0.13 6.47 -4.80
C ALA A 139 -1.25 6.18 -3.79
N ALA A 140 -1.84 7.23 -3.25
CA ALA A 140 -2.93 7.16 -2.29
C ALA A 140 -4.27 6.99 -3.01
N THR A 141 -5.14 6.14 -2.45
CA THR A 141 -6.58 6.17 -2.76
C THR A 141 -7.25 7.32 -2.02
N MET A 142 -8.47 7.66 -2.41
CA MET A 142 -9.27 8.67 -1.69
C MET A 142 -9.49 8.29 -0.22
N ALA A 143 -9.67 7.01 0.06
CA ALA A 143 -9.80 6.49 1.43
C ALA A 143 -8.49 6.55 2.23
N GLY A 144 -7.34 6.42 1.57
CA GLY A 144 -6.01 6.44 2.22
C GLY A 144 -5.46 7.84 2.47
N GLU A 145 -5.87 8.85 1.69
CA GLU A 145 -5.34 10.21 1.78
C GLU A 145 -5.34 10.79 3.21
N PRO A 146 -6.41 10.66 4.01
CA PRO A 146 -6.43 11.20 5.38
C PRO A 146 -5.33 10.61 6.28
N LEU A 147 -5.07 9.30 6.17
CA LEU A 147 -4.00 8.64 6.91
C LEU A 147 -2.64 9.22 6.53
N TYR A 148 -2.35 9.30 5.24
CA TYR A 148 -1.05 9.77 4.76
C TYR A 148 -0.80 11.22 5.14
N ARG A 149 -1.80 12.10 5.02
CA ARG A 149 -1.71 13.49 5.51
C ARG A 149 -1.41 13.55 7.01
N ALA A 150 -2.10 12.75 7.81
CA ALA A 150 -1.86 12.66 9.26
C ALA A 150 -0.48 12.09 9.62
N CYS A 151 0.18 11.42 8.67
CA CYS A 151 1.55 10.90 8.81
C CYS A 151 2.61 11.81 8.16
N GLY A 152 2.23 13.02 7.71
CA GLY A 152 3.16 14.02 7.19
C GLY A 152 3.44 13.95 5.69
N TYR A 153 2.67 13.17 4.94
CA TYR A 153 2.75 13.17 3.48
C TYR A 153 2.03 14.38 2.89
N ALA A 154 2.61 14.97 1.88
CA ALA A 154 2.02 16.03 1.10
C ALA A 154 1.64 15.53 -0.31
N PRO A 155 0.53 15.99 -0.90
CA PRO A 155 0.18 15.67 -2.27
C PRO A 155 1.18 16.30 -3.23
N ILE A 156 1.59 15.54 -4.24
CA ILE A 156 2.47 15.97 -5.33
C ILE A 156 1.62 16.18 -6.57
N GLU A 157 0.76 15.21 -6.90
CA GLU A 157 -0.05 15.21 -8.11
C GLU A 157 -1.35 14.42 -7.88
N ARG A 158 -2.46 14.93 -8.41
CA ARG A 158 -3.73 14.19 -8.52
C ARG A 158 -3.87 13.71 -9.95
N PHE A 159 -4.19 12.43 -10.12
CA PHE A 159 -4.36 11.84 -11.44
C PHE A 159 -5.44 10.75 -11.42
N GLU A 160 -5.86 10.37 -12.60
CA GLU A 160 -6.75 9.23 -12.79
C GLU A 160 -6.02 8.17 -13.60
N THR A 161 -6.26 6.91 -13.28
CA THR A 161 -5.72 5.78 -14.04
C THR A 161 -6.84 5.05 -14.77
N ASP A 162 -6.56 4.65 -16.00
CA ASP A 162 -7.48 3.88 -16.81
C ASP A 162 -7.56 2.43 -16.33
N THR A 163 -8.72 1.83 -16.48
CA THR A 163 -8.97 0.42 -16.16
C THR A 163 -9.51 -0.32 -17.39
N ARG A 164 -9.55 -1.64 -17.32
CA ARG A 164 -10.07 -2.47 -18.41
C ARG A 164 -11.54 -2.21 -18.73
N SER A 165 -12.31 -1.80 -17.73
CA SER A 165 -13.72 -1.43 -17.90
C SER A 165 -13.92 -0.04 -18.51
N GLY A 166 -12.86 0.77 -18.65
CA GLY A 166 -12.94 2.15 -19.07
C GLY A 166 -13.34 3.13 -17.95
N VAL A 167 -13.66 2.62 -16.77
CA VAL A 167 -13.91 3.46 -15.58
C VAL A 167 -12.57 3.96 -15.06
N ARG A 168 -12.45 5.26 -14.81
CA ARG A 168 -11.24 5.86 -14.25
C ARG A 168 -11.24 5.79 -12.73
N VAL A 169 -10.09 5.45 -12.17
CA VAL A 169 -9.88 5.41 -10.73
C VAL A 169 -8.99 6.57 -10.33
N PRO A 170 -9.46 7.47 -9.42
CA PRO A 170 -8.67 8.60 -8.95
C PRO A 170 -7.61 8.15 -7.94
N LEU A 171 -6.40 8.67 -8.10
CA LEU A 171 -5.26 8.46 -7.23
C LEU A 171 -4.55 9.79 -6.95
N ILE A 172 -3.79 9.82 -5.86
CA ILE A 172 -2.97 10.96 -5.47
C ILE A 172 -1.55 10.48 -5.24
N ARG A 173 -0.61 10.97 -6.02
CA ARG A 173 0.81 10.81 -5.70
C ARG A 173 1.13 11.70 -4.51
N MET A 174 1.62 11.10 -3.44
CA MET A 174 1.99 11.80 -2.21
C MET A 174 3.41 11.45 -1.84
N GLY A 175 4.09 12.34 -1.14
CA GLY A 175 5.47 12.14 -0.73
C GLY A 175 5.80 12.74 0.62
N LYS A 176 6.89 12.24 1.21
CA LYS A 176 7.41 12.67 2.51
C LYS A 176 8.92 12.53 2.56
N ARG A 177 9.59 13.44 3.24
CA ARG A 177 10.99 13.25 3.65
C ARG A 177 11.06 12.34 4.87
N ILE A 178 12.03 11.42 4.88
CA ILE A 178 12.32 10.49 5.98
C ILE A 178 13.81 10.59 6.34
N GLY A 179 14.13 10.51 7.59
CA GLY A 179 15.51 10.65 8.09
C GLY A 179 15.77 11.96 8.79
#